data_ca0a6cd0ef911ad50a957e963306133a
#
_entry.id   ca0a6cd0ef911ad50a957e963306133a
#
_cell.length_a   1.000
_cell.length_b   1.000
_cell.length_c   1.000
_cell.angle_alpha   90.00
_cell.angle_beta   90.00
_cell.angle_gamma   90.00
#
_symmetry.space_group_name_H-M   'P 1'
#
loop_
_entity.id
_entity.type
_entity.pdbx_description
1 polymer ?
#
loop_
_entity_poly.entity_id
_entity_poly.type
_entity_poly.pdbx_seq_one_letter_code
_entity_poly.pdbx_strand_id
1 'polypeptide(L)'
;MDNPLVILLVEDDVLVRMVAADVLEDAGFTVLESTNAEEALRLLETRPDVQVLFTDVNMPGALDGLGLAQTVHERTPGVGILIGSGRVRPDPGELPPGTRFIAKPYASSALTDAVRAVARGQQGRGEHSMTSG
;
A
#
# COMPACT_ATOMS: atom_id res chain seq x y z
N MET A 1 -17.19 -2.51 -17.32
CA MET A 1 -17.23 -1.65 -16.13
C MET A 1 -16.16 -2.05 -15.17
N ASP A 2 -15.28 -1.15 -14.88
CA ASP A 2 -14.15 -1.48 -14.02
C ASP A 2 -14.53 -1.40 -12.56
N ASN A 3 -14.06 -2.38 -11.80
CA ASN A 3 -14.21 -2.33 -10.36
C ASN A 3 -13.21 -1.33 -9.79
N PRO A 4 -13.58 -0.60 -8.74
CA PRO A 4 -12.62 0.27 -8.08
C PRO A 4 -11.45 -0.54 -7.55
N LEU A 5 -10.27 0.08 -7.52
CA LEU A 5 -9.13 -0.50 -6.84
C LEU A 5 -9.44 -0.66 -5.36
N VAL A 6 -9.04 -1.78 -4.79
CA VAL A 6 -9.21 -2.05 -3.37
C VAL A 6 -7.87 -1.85 -2.69
N ILE A 7 -7.85 -0.95 -1.72
CA ILE A 7 -6.64 -0.55 -1.01
C ILE A 7 -6.76 -0.96 0.44
N LEU A 8 -5.74 -1.62 0.96
CA LEU A 8 -5.63 -1.86 2.39
C LEU A 8 -4.76 -0.77 2.98
N LEU A 9 -5.37 0.08 3.79
CA LEU A 9 -4.71 1.21 4.44
C LEU A 9 -4.38 0.82 5.88
N VAL A 10 -3.10 0.86 6.22
CA VAL A 10 -2.63 0.47 7.54
C VAL A 10 -1.98 1.67 8.22
N GLU A 11 -2.64 2.17 9.26
CA GLU A 11 -2.19 3.36 9.97
C GLU A 11 -2.74 3.32 11.39
N ASP A 12 -1.88 3.42 12.39
CA ASP A 12 -2.31 3.35 13.78
C ASP A 12 -2.90 4.66 14.29
N ASP A 13 -2.52 5.80 13.70
CA ASP A 13 -3.08 7.09 14.11
C ASP A 13 -4.47 7.27 13.48
N VAL A 14 -5.48 7.43 14.33
CA VAL A 14 -6.87 7.50 13.90
C VAL A 14 -7.10 8.67 12.94
N LEU A 15 -6.57 9.85 13.27
CA LEU A 15 -6.82 11.03 12.43
C LEU A 15 -6.11 10.93 11.10
N VAL A 16 -4.86 10.47 11.11
CA VAL A 16 -4.11 10.28 9.87
C VAL A 16 -4.80 9.25 8.99
N ARG A 17 -5.27 8.16 9.60
CA ARG A 17 -5.97 7.11 8.85
C ARG A 17 -7.27 7.64 8.23
N MET A 18 -8.05 8.40 9.00
CA MET A 18 -9.32 8.95 8.50
C MET A 18 -9.09 9.90 7.33
N VAL A 19 -8.09 10.76 7.42
CA VAL A 19 -7.80 11.70 6.33
C VAL A 19 -7.37 10.94 5.08
N ALA A 20 -6.49 9.97 5.23
CA ALA A 20 -6.03 9.18 4.08
C ALA A 20 -7.18 8.39 3.46
N ALA A 21 -8.04 7.79 4.28
CA ALA A 21 -9.18 7.04 3.79
C ALA A 21 -10.12 7.95 3.00
N ASP A 22 -10.39 9.15 3.52
CA ASP A 22 -11.27 10.09 2.84
C ASP A 22 -10.71 10.49 1.47
N VAL A 23 -9.43 10.79 1.41
CA VAL A 23 -8.78 11.15 0.15
C VAL A 23 -8.92 10.04 -0.88
N LEU A 24 -8.67 8.81 -0.44
CA LEU A 24 -8.70 7.67 -1.35
C LEU A 24 -10.13 7.33 -1.78
N GLU A 25 -11.09 7.42 -0.86
CA GLU A 25 -12.48 7.16 -1.20
C GLU A 25 -13.04 8.23 -2.13
N ASP A 26 -12.66 9.48 -1.91
CA ASP A 26 -13.06 10.58 -2.80
C ASP A 26 -12.53 10.38 -4.22
N ALA A 27 -11.40 9.71 -4.35
CA ALA A 27 -10.83 9.40 -5.66
C ALA A 27 -11.48 8.18 -6.33
N GLY A 28 -12.42 7.53 -5.64
CA GLY A 28 -13.17 6.41 -6.19
C GLY A 28 -12.64 5.04 -5.81
N PHE A 29 -11.65 4.97 -4.92
CA PHE A 29 -11.11 3.68 -4.47
C PHE A 29 -11.95 3.10 -3.34
N THR A 30 -11.91 1.77 -3.21
CA THR A 30 -12.46 1.07 -2.06
C THR A 30 -11.35 0.92 -1.02
N VAL A 31 -11.61 1.36 0.21
CA VAL A 31 -10.58 1.37 1.24
C VAL A 31 -10.97 0.44 2.39
N LEU A 32 -10.08 -0.47 2.72
CA LEU A 32 -10.15 -1.28 3.93
C LEU A 32 -9.14 -0.70 4.92
N GLU A 33 -9.55 -0.53 6.17
CA GLU A 33 -8.71 0.12 7.16
C GLU A 33 -8.22 -0.89 8.19
N SER A 34 -6.98 -0.72 8.61
CA SER A 34 -6.35 -1.54 9.62
C SER A 34 -5.45 -0.67 10.48
N THR A 35 -5.30 -1.03 11.73
CA THR A 35 -4.52 -0.25 12.69
C THR A 35 -3.12 -0.82 12.95
N ASN A 36 -2.88 -2.07 12.56
CA ASN A 36 -1.57 -2.70 12.78
C ASN A 36 -1.34 -3.79 11.73
N ALA A 37 -0.12 -4.29 11.71
CA ALA A 37 0.29 -5.26 10.70
C ALA A 37 -0.43 -6.60 10.85
N GLU A 38 -0.65 -7.05 12.07
CA GLU A 38 -1.32 -8.33 12.29
C GLU A 38 -2.74 -8.32 11.76
N GLU A 39 -3.47 -7.23 12.02
CA GLU A 39 -4.83 -7.07 11.50
C GLU A 39 -4.81 -7.01 9.98
N ALA A 40 -3.83 -6.29 9.41
CA ALA A 40 -3.69 -6.18 7.97
C ALA A 40 -3.49 -7.55 7.33
N LEU A 41 -2.64 -8.37 7.91
CA LEU A 41 -2.38 -9.71 7.35
C LEU A 41 -3.63 -10.58 7.41
N ARG A 42 -4.42 -10.48 8.49
CA ARG A 42 -5.68 -11.22 8.57
C ARG A 42 -6.66 -10.78 7.49
N LEU A 43 -6.74 -9.47 7.25
CA LEU A 43 -7.61 -8.95 6.20
C LEU A 43 -7.18 -9.47 4.82
N LEU A 44 -5.89 -9.51 4.56
CA LEU A 44 -5.39 -10.00 3.28
C LEU A 44 -5.75 -11.47 3.06
N GLU A 45 -5.81 -12.26 4.12
CA GLU A 45 -6.19 -13.66 3.99
C GLU A 45 -7.63 -13.85 3.56
N THR A 46 -8.50 -12.90 3.92
CA THR A 46 -9.93 -12.99 3.61
C THR A 46 -10.36 -12.13 2.43
N ARG A 47 -9.48 -11.26 1.95
CA ARG A 47 -9.80 -10.31 0.89
C ARG A 47 -8.77 -10.40 -0.25
N PRO A 48 -8.90 -11.41 -1.10
CA PRO A 48 -7.97 -11.55 -2.23
C PRO A 48 -8.13 -10.46 -3.28
N ASP A 49 -9.15 -9.64 -3.16
CA ASP A 49 -9.39 -8.51 -4.07
C ASP A 49 -8.53 -7.28 -3.74
N VAL A 50 -7.79 -7.28 -2.64
CA VAL A 50 -6.88 -6.16 -2.32
C VAL A 50 -5.79 -6.08 -3.38
N GLN A 51 -5.61 -4.89 -3.93
CA GLN A 51 -4.66 -4.67 -5.01
C GLN A 51 -3.49 -3.80 -4.59
N VAL A 52 -3.66 -2.98 -3.55
CA VAL A 52 -2.63 -2.07 -3.06
C VAL A 52 -2.61 -2.11 -1.54
N LEU A 53 -1.40 -2.20 -1.00
CA LEU A 53 -1.15 -2.00 0.43
C LEU A 53 -0.54 -0.60 0.59
N PHE A 54 -1.17 0.24 1.38
CA PHE A 54 -0.60 1.53 1.77
C PHE A 54 -0.39 1.51 3.27
N THR A 55 0.86 1.52 3.70
CA THR A 55 1.19 1.40 5.12
C THR A 55 2.17 2.50 5.55
N ASP A 56 2.02 2.94 6.80
CA ASP A 56 3.05 3.77 7.42
C ASP A 56 4.24 2.88 7.74
N VAL A 57 5.45 3.47 7.68
CA VAL A 57 6.67 2.73 7.98
C VAL A 57 6.78 2.42 9.48
N ASN A 58 6.34 3.34 10.32
CA ASN A 58 6.42 3.20 11.78
C ASN A 58 5.07 2.84 12.36
N MET A 59 4.95 1.63 12.89
CA MET A 59 3.74 1.19 13.55
C MET A 59 4.09 0.39 14.79
N PRO A 60 3.22 0.43 15.82
CA PRO A 60 3.46 -0.36 17.02
C PRO A 60 3.22 -1.85 16.75
N GLY A 61 3.78 -2.67 17.59
CA GLY A 61 3.59 -4.10 17.52
C GLY A 61 4.84 -4.83 17.10
N ALA A 62 4.71 -6.14 16.97
CA ALA A 62 5.85 -7.01 16.63
C ALA A 62 6.31 -6.83 15.19
N LEU A 63 5.43 -6.38 14.33
CA LEU A 63 5.73 -6.21 12.91
C LEU A 63 5.44 -4.77 12.52
N ASP A 64 6.45 -4.05 12.05
CA ASP A 64 6.28 -2.67 11.58
C ASP A 64 5.93 -2.63 10.09
N GLY A 65 5.87 -1.41 9.53
CA GLY A 65 5.48 -1.24 8.13
C GLY A 65 6.42 -1.90 7.15
N LEU A 66 7.72 -1.88 7.41
CA LEU A 66 8.67 -2.55 6.54
C LEU A 66 8.52 -4.06 6.60
N GLY A 67 8.36 -4.59 7.81
CA GLY A 67 8.12 -6.02 7.97
C GLY A 67 6.84 -6.46 7.31
N LEU A 68 5.79 -5.64 7.43
CA LEU A 68 4.53 -5.92 6.76
C LEU A 68 4.71 -5.94 5.24
N ALA A 69 5.42 -4.95 4.70
CA ALA A 69 5.66 -4.87 3.26
C ALA A 69 6.40 -6.12 2.75
N GLN A 70 7.43 -6.55 3.48
CA GLN A 70 8.17 -7.75 3.11
C GLN A 70 7.28 -8.98 3.13
N THR A 71 6.48 -9.13 4.17
CA THR A 71 5.58 -10.28 4.32
C THR A 71 4.55 -10.31 3.19
N VAL A 72 3.96 -9.16 2.88
CA VAL A 72 2.96 -9.08 1.81
C VAL A 72 3.59 -9.40 0.46
N HIS A 73 4.79 -8.88 0.22
CA HIS A 73 5.50 -9.18 -1.02
C HIS A 73 5.73 -10.69 -1.20
N GLU A 74 6.08 -11.35 -0.11
CA GLU A 74 6.34 -12.80 -0.15
C GLU A 74 5.08 -13.62 -0.32
N ARG A 75 4.01 -13.24 0.37
CA ARG A 75 2.78 -14.03 0.40
C ARG A 75 1.82 -13.69 -0.75
N THR A 76 1.79 -12.41 -1.13
CA THR A 76 0.87 -11.94 -2.16
C THR A 76 1.61 -11.00 -3.12
N PRO A 77 2.48 -11.55 -3.96
CA PRO A 77 3.36 -10.71 -4.80
C PRO A 77 2.64 -9.84 -5.82
N GLY A 78 1.36 -10.10 -6.06
CA GLY A 78 0.56 -9.25 -6.96
C GLY A 78 0.05 -7.96 -6.35
N VAL A 79 0.24 -7.75 -5.04
CA VAL A 79 -0.21 -6.53 -4.38
C VAL A 79 0.84 -5.45 -4.52
N GLY A 80 0.44 -4.28 -5.02
CA GLY A 80 1.34 -3.13 -5.09
C GLY A 80 1.54 -2.54 -3.70
N ILE A 81 2.75 -2.07 -3.39
CA ILE A 81 3.09 -1.61 -2.05
C ILE A 81 3.51 -0.14 -2.09
N LEU A 82 2.84 0.66 -1.27
CA LEU A 82 3.15 2.08 -1.09
C LEU A 82 3.41 2.31 0.39
N ILE A 83 4.56 2.91 0.71
CA ILE A 83 4.96 3.18 2.09
C ILE A 83 5.02 4.67 2.32
N GLY A 84 4.34 5.14 3.37
CA GLY A 84 4.39 6.52 3.80
C GLY A 84 5.32 6.69 4.98
N SER A 85 6.11 7.77 4.96
CA SER A 85 7.03 8.03 6.06
C SER A 85 7.21 9.53 6.26
N GLY A 86 7.26 9.94 7.53
CA GLY A 86 7.45 11.35 7.88
C GLY A 86 8.89 11.76 7.87
N ARG A 87 9.64 11.31 8.87
CA ARG A 87 11.00 11.79 9.08
C ARG A 87 12.08 10.89 8.51
N VAL A 88 11.88 9.59 8.64
CA VAL A 88 12.90 8.63 8.28
C VAL A 88 12.50 7.96 6.98
N ARG A 89 13.37 8.05 6.00
CA ARG A 89 13.20 7.39 4.74
C ARG A 89 13.81 6.00 4.81
N PRO A 90 13.07 4.96 4.46
CA PRO A 90 13.69 3.64 4.38
C PRO A 90 14.76 3.63 3.28
N ASP A 91 15.80 2.88 3.51
CA ASP A 91 16.81 2.66 2.49
C ASP A 91 16.15 1.87 1.35
N PRO A 92 16.32 2.28 0.08
CA PRO A 92 15.72 1.53 -1.02
C PRO A 92 16.06 0.04 -1.02
N GLY A 93 17.22 -0.33 -0.51
CA GLY A 93 17.60 -1.74 -0.41
C GLY A 93 16.79 -2.52 0.61
N GLU A 94 16.09 -1.83 1.50
CA GLU A 94 15.25 -2.48 2.52
C GLU A 94 13.83 -2.74 2.03
N LEU A 95 13.47 -2.24 0.86
CA LEU A 95 12.12 -2.33 0.35
C LEU A 95 11.99 -3.47 -0.66
N PRO A 96 10.86 -4.17 -0.68
CA PRO A 96 10.64 -5.16 -1.74
C PRO A 96 10.67 -4.51 -3.11
N PRO A 97 11.05 -5.26 -4.15
CA PRO A 97 11.05 -4.72 -5.50
C PRO A 97 9.67 -4.18 -5.89
N GLY A 98 9.66 -3.03 -6.54
CA GLY A 98 8.41 -2.42 -6.98
C GLY A 98 7.69 -1.59 -5.94
N THR A 99 8.22 -1.54 -4.71
CA THR A 99 7.64 -0.72 -3.67
C THR A 99 7.91 0.75 -3.95
N ARG A 100 6.88 1.59 -3.76
CA ARG A 100 7.03 3.03 -3.84
C ARG A 100 6.95 3.64 -2.46
N PHE A 101 7.51 4.83 -2.36
CA PHE A 101 7.59 5.59 -1.12
C PHE A 101 6.92 6.94 -1.34
N ILE A 102 6.17 7.40 -0.34
CA ILE A 102 5.62 8.76 -0.35
C ILE A 102 5.96 9.44 0.97
N ALA A 103 6.51 10.66 0.87
CA ALA A 103 6.92 11.43 2.04
C ALA A 103 5.72 12.16 2.64
N LYS A 104 5.63 12.18 3.95
CA LYS A 104 4.62 12.95 4.66
C LYS A 104 5.18 14.33 4.97
N PRO A 105 4.37 15.35 4.95
CA PRO A 105 2.97 15.39 4.50
C PRO A 105 2.91 15.34 2.98
N TYR A 106 1.85 14.73 2.47
CA TYR A 106 1.65 14.62 1.03
C TYR A 106 0.36 15.30 0.63
N ALA A 107 0.31 15.79 -0.61
CA ALA A 107 -0.91 16.33 -1.17
C ALA A 107 -1.83 15.18 -1.57
N SER A 108 -3.14 15.46 -1.56
CA SER A 108 -4.14 14.45 -1.95
C SER A 108 -3.86 13.87 -3.33
N SER A 109 -3.53 14.73 -4.29
CA SER A 109 -3.24 14.26 -5.65
C SER A 109 -1.98 13.40 -5.70
N ALA A 110 -0.97 13.72 -4.87
CA ALA A 110 0.25 12.91 -4.81
C ALA A 110 -0.07 11.50 -4.30
N LEU A 111 -0.94 11.40 -3.31
CA LEU A 111 -1.31 10.10 -2.76
C LEU A 111 -2.08 9.28 -3.80
N THR A 112 -3.08 9.86 -4.44
CA THR A 112 -3.88 9.12 -5.43
C THR A 112 -3.04 8.71 -6.63
N ASP A 113 -2.13 9.57 -7.08
CA ASP A 113 -1.23 9.23 -8.18
C ASP A 113 -0.28 8.10 -7.81
N ALA A 114 0.24 8.12 -6.57
CA ALA A 114 1.14 7.07 -6.10
C ALA A 114 0.43 5.73 -6.02
N VAL A 115 -0.81 5.73 -5.54
CA VAL A 115 -1.61 4.49 -5.48
C VAL A 115 -1.83 3.93 -6.87
N ARG A 116 -2.22 4.78 -7.83
CA ARG A 116 -2.42 4.32 -9.20
C ARG A 116 -1.13 3.80 -9.81
N ALA A 117 -0.02 4.44 -9.48
CA ALA A 117 1.28 4.04 -10.01
C ALA A 117 1.70 2.66 -9.52
N VAL A 118 1.52 2.35 -8.22
CA VAL A 118 1.90 1.02 -7.73
C VAL A 118 0.97 -0.05 -8.27
N ALA A 119 -0.32 0.26 -8.45
CA ALA A 119 -1.26 -0.69 -9.03
C ALA A 119 -0.90 -0.99 -10.48
N ARG A 120 -0.62 0.05 -11.26
CA ARG A 120 -0.21 -0.12 -12.67
C ARG A 120 1.13 -0.82 -12.78
N GLY A 121 2.04 -0.53 -11.85
CA GLY A 121 3.35 -1.14 -11.85
C GLY A 121 3.30 -2.65 -11.76
N GLN A 122 2.42 -3.17 -10.90
CA GLN A 122 2.26 -4.62 -10.78
C GLN A 122 1.63 -5.21 -12.04
N GLN A 123 0.60 -4.56 -12.57
CA GLN A 123 -0.03 -5.00 -13.80
C GLN A 123 0.91 -4.89 -14.98
N GLY A 124 1.59 -3.74 -15.11
CA GLY A 124 2.52 -3.51 -16.20
C GLY A 124 3.70 -4.46 -16.18
N ARG A 125 4.16 -4.81 -14.99
CA ARG A 125 5.26 -5.76 -14.87
C ARG A 125 4.88 -7.12 -15.41
N GLY A 126 3.66 -7.59 -15.08
CA GLY A 126 3.17 -8.84 -15.62
C GLY A 126 3.04 -8.80 -17.13
N GLU A 127 2.45 -7.74 -17.64
CA GLU A 127 2.29 -7.56 -19.08
C GLU A 127 3.62 -7.46 -19.78
N HIS A 128 4.53 -6.70 -19.21
CA HIS A 128 5.85 -6.52 -19.76
C HIS A 128 6.60 -7.84 -19.87
N SER A 129 6.49 -8.68 -18.85
CA SER A 129 7.11 -9.99 -18.88
C SER A 129 6.62 -10.83 -20.05
N MET A 130 5.34 -10.73 -20.36
CA MET A 130 4.77 -11.49 -21.46
C MET A 130 5.18 -10.93 -22.80
N THR A 131 5.21 -9.60 -22.93
CA THR A 131 5.46 -8.98 -24.23
C THR A 131 6.93 -8.93 -24.58
N SER A 132 7.79 -8.75 -23.59
CA SER A 132 9.22 -8.68 -23.85
C SER A 132 9.87 -10.03 -23.87
N GLY A 133 9.11 -11.03 -23.51
CA GLY A 133 9.60 -12.41 -23.51
C GLY A 133 10.13 -12.80 -24.83
#